data_c679c933f27e61f8e63123cf318604d1
#
_entry.id   c679c933f27e61f8e63123cf318604d1
#
_cell.length_a   1.000
_cell.length_b   1.000
_cell.length_c   1.000
_cell.angle_alpha   90.00
_cell.angle_beta   90.00
_cell.angle_gamma   90.00
#
_symmetry.space_group_name_H-M   'P 1'
#
loop_
_entity.id
_entity.type
_entity.pdbx_description
1 polymer ?
#
loop_
_entity_poly.entity_id
_entity_poly.type
_entity_poly.pdbx_seq_one_letter_code
_entity_poly.pdbx_strand_id
1 'polypeptide(L)'
;MKVSDLEALGYTRETKKEMEDYEIKAGYTGDLLSDVMANAPSDSILITIQAHKNTIAVATLAGIRAILVCNKRAIPSDMIEAANDNDVALFKTAETQFEASAKVAKKMLG
;
A
#
# COMPACT_ATOMS: atom_id res chain seq x y z
N MET A 1 -12.92 1.75 3.52
CA MET A 1 -12.04 2.64 4.28
C MET A 1 -11.35 3.62 3.33
N LYS A 2 -10.91 4.74 3.82
CA LYS A 2 -10.16 5.73 3.05
C LYS A 2 -8.67 5.54 3.22
N VAL A 3 -7.86 6.05 2.28
CA VAL A 3 -6.40 6.03 2.41
C VAL A 3 -5.97 6.69 3.73
N SER A 4 -6.59 7.81 4.11
CA SER A 4 -6.27 8.51 5.36
C SER A 4 -6.50 7.68 6.63
N ASP A 5 -7.35 6.66 6.57
CA ASP A 5 -7.56 5.77 7.70
C ASP A 5 -6.30 4.97 8.06
N LEU A 6 -5.38 4.82 7.14
CA LEU A 6 -4.12 4.12 7.40
C LEU A 6 -3.26 4.89 8.40
N GLU A 7 -3.25 6.22 8.33
CA GLU A 7 -2.56 7.03 9.33
C GLU A 7 -3.23 6.90 10.70
N ALA A 8 -4.56 6.86 10.74
CA ALA A 8 -5.31 6.68 11.98
C ALA A 8 -5.03 5.30 12.62
N LEU A 9 -4.70 4.30 11.81
CA LEU A 9 -4.30 2.97 12.29
C LEU A 9 -2.85 2.94 12.80
N GLY A 10 -2.10 4.02 12.66
CA GLY A 10 -0.75 4.13 13.17
C GLY A 10 0.35 3.89 12.14
N TYR A 11 0.01 3.74 10.87
CA TYR A 11 1.00 3.55 9.81
C TYR A 11 1.63 4.88 9.40
N THR A 12 2.91 4.86 9.05
CA THR A 12 3.66 6.05 8.69
C THR A 12 3.57 6.30 7.20
N ARG A 13 3.03 7.46 6.82
CA ARG A 13 2.97 7.86 5.41
C ARG A 13 4.34 8.33 4.93
N GLU A 14 4.78 7.83 3.78
CA GLU A 14 6.01 8.24 3.11
C GLU A 14 5.76 9.20 1.95
N THR A 15 4.56 9.20 1.38
CA THR A 15 4.17 10.09 0.29
C THR A 15 3.56 11.39 0.80
N LYS A 16 3.43 12.38 -0.09
CA LYS A 16 2.86 13.69 0.25
C LYS A 16 1.38 13.57 0.65
N LYS A 17 0.93 14.45 1.54
CA LYS A 17 -0.44 14.42 2.08
C LYS A 17 -1.48 14.99 1.12
N GLU A 18 -1.06 15.75 0.13
CA GLU A 18 -1.94 16.43 -0.81
C GLU A 18 -2.58 15.52 -1.85
N MET A 19 -2.29 14.23 -1.79
CA MET A 19 -2.93 13.24 -2.64
C MET A 19 -4.42 13.17 -2.36
N GLU A 20 -5.20 12.82 -3.39
CA GLU A 20 -6.63 12.55 -3.22
C GLU A 20 -6.83 11.40 -2.24
N ASP A 21 -7.81 11.54 -1.36
CA ASP A 21 -8.11 10.53 -0.33
C ASP A 21 -9.05 9.47 -0.89
N TYR A 22 -8.49 8.58 -1.70
CA TYR A 22 -9.25 7.53 -2.37
C TYR A 22 -9.90 6.54 -1.40
N GLU A 23 -11.04 5.99 -1.84
CA GLU A 23 -11.68 4.86 -1.16
C GLU A 23 -10.88 3.59 -1.44
N ILE A 24 -10.55 2.84 -0.38
CA ILE A 24 -9.95 1.50 -0.49
C ILE A 24 -11.07 0.48 -0.34
N LYS A 25 -11.33 -0.29 -1.39
CA LYS A 25 -12.45 -1.22 -1.45
C LYS A 25 -12.08 -2.67 -1.19
N ALA A 26 -10.78 -3.00 -1.30
CA ALA A 26 -10.28 -4.36 -1.13
C ALA A 26 -8.85 -4.34 -0.63
N GLY A 27 -8.33 -5.48 -0.23
CA GLY A 27 -6.94 -5.64 0.17
C GLY A 27 -6.33 -6.84 -0.51
N TYR A 28 -5.03 -6.78 -0.75
CA TYR A 28 -4.26 -7.89 -1.32
C TYR A 28 -2.93 -7.97 -0.62
N THR A 29 -2.59 -9.14 -0.12
CA THR A 29 -1.32 -9.39 0.56
C THR A 29 -0.48 -10.33 -0.27
N GLY A 30 0.69 -9.90 -0.71
CA GLY A 30 1.58 -10.74 -1.48
C GLY A 30 2.83 -10.00 -1.92
N ASP A 31 3.87 -10.77 -2.28
CA ASP A 31 5.20 -10.25 -2.61
C ASP A 31 5.65 -10.59 -4.03
N LEU A 32 4.95 -11.46 -4.71
CA LEU A 32 5.25 -11.80 -6.09
C LEU A 32 4.49 -10.83 -7.00
N LEU A 33 5.22 -9.89 -7.61
CA LEU A 33 4.59 -8.82 -8.37
C LEU A 33 3.76 -9.31 -9.56
N SER A 34 4.16 -10.41 -10.21
CA SER A 34 3.36 -11.00 -11.30
C SER A 34 2.01 -11.52 -10.79
N ASP A 35 1.97 -12.07 -9.59
CA ASP A 35 0.72 -12.50 -8.95
C ASP A 35 -0.15 -11.30 -8.57
N VAL A 36 0.45 -10.26 -8.01
CA VAL A 36 -0.26 -9.02 -7.66
C VAL A 36 -0.91 -8.43 -8.90
N MET A 37 -0.16 -8.34 -10.00
CA MET A 37 -0.66 -7.81 -11.27
C MET A 37 -1.86 -8.60 -11.80
N ALA A 38 -1.82 -9.92 -11.66
CA ALA A 38 -2.87 -10.79 -12.18
C ALA A 38 -4.12 -10.82 -11.31
N ASN A 39 -3.97 -10.67 -10.00
CA ASN A 39 -5.04 -11.02 -9.06
C ASN A 39 -5.50 -9.91 -8.11
N ALA A 40 -4.71 -8.87 -7.89
CA ALA A 40 -5.12 -7.80 -6.98
C ALA A 40 -6.29 -7.01 -7.57
N PRO A 41 -7.40 -6.85 -6.83
CA PRO A 41 -8.52 -6.05 -7.32
C PRO A 41 -8.12 -4.58 -7.45
N SER A 42 -8.79 -3.85 -8.35
CA SER A 42 -8.63 -2.39 -8.39
C SER A 42 -9.15 -1.76 -7.09
N ASP A 43 -8.68 -0.57 -6.77
CA ASP A 43 -9.01 0.15 -5.54
C ASP A 43 -8.59 -0.60 -4.28
N SER A 44 -7.53 -1.40 -4.38
CA SER A 44 -6.98 -2.17 -3.24
C SER A 44 -5.90 -1.41 -2.49
N ILE A 45 -5.67 -1.86 -1.26
CA ILE A 45 -4.40 -1.67 -0.57
C ILE A 45 -3.55 -2.92 -0.81
N LEU A 46 -2.30 -2.74 -1.18
CA LEU A 46 -1.31 -3.82 -1.28
C LEU A 46 -0.48 -3.87 0.00
N ILE A 47 -0.48 -5.02 0.66
CA ILE A 47 0.33 -5.26 1.86
C ILE A 47 1.47 -6.19 1.45
N THR A 48 2.71 -5.70 1.56
CA THR A 48 3.86 -6.38 0.94
C THR A 48 5.16 -6.05 1.67
N ILE A 49 6.21 -6.82 1.37
CA ILE A 49 7.57 -6.47 1.75
C ILE A 49 8.41 -6.01 0.54
N GLN A 50 7.80 -5.89 -0.63
CA GLN A 50 8.48 -5.44 -1.86
C GLN A 50 8.71 -3.94 -1.85
N ALA A 51 9.81 -3.52 -1.24
CA ALA A 51 10.23 -2.13 -1.14
C ALA A 51 11.08 -1.76 -2.37
N HIS A 52 10.44 -1.69 -3.53
CA HIS A 52 11.09 -1.46 -4.80
C HIS A 52 10.22 -0.59 -5.71
N LYS A 53 10.90 0.22 -6.52
CA LYS A 53 10.23 1.11 -7.50
C LYS A 53 9.28 0.34 -8.43
N ASN A 54 9.62 -0.91 -8.81
CA ASN A 54 8.76 -1.74 -9.65
C ASN A 54 7.40 -2.03 -9.01
N THR A 55 7.32 -2.03 -7.69
CA THR A 55 6.05 -2.21 -6.97
C THR A 55 5.08 -1.09 -7.32
N ILE A 56 5.58 0.14 -7.50
CA ILE A 56 4.75 1.28 -7.88
C ILE A 56 4.20 1.11 -9.29
N ALA A 57 5.04 0.63 -10.23
CA ALA A 57 4.60 0.38 -11.60
C ALA A 57 3.45 -0.63 -11.64
N VAL A 58 3.60 -1.73 -10.89
CA VAL A 58 2.56 -2.75 -10.78
C VAL A 58 1.28 -2.18 -10.16
N ALA A 59 1.42 -1.42 -9.08
CA ALA A 59 0.28 -0.79 -8.40
C ALA A 59 -0.50 0.14 -9.34
N THR A 60 0.23 0.93 -10.12
CA THR A 60 -0.39 1.86 -11.08
C THR A 60 -1.21 1.11 -12.12
N LEU A 61 -0.66 0.02 -12.67
CA LEU A 61 -1.35 -0.78 -13.69
C LEU A 61 -2.54 -1.56 -13.12
N ALA A 62 -2.43 -2.04 -11.88
CA ALA A 62 -3.48 -2.82 -11.24
C ALA A 62 -4.58 -1.96 -10.59
N GLY A 63 -4.41 -0.65 -10.55
CA GLY A 63 -5.38 0.23 -9.89
C GLY A 63 -5.33 0.20 -8.37
N ILE A 64 -4.17 -0.14 -7.81
CA ILE A 64 -3.95 -0.15 -6.36
C ILE A 64 -3.82 1.29 -5.87
N ARG A 65 -4.50 1.63 -4.79
CA ARG A 65 -4.56 3.00 -4.24
C ARG A 65 -3.51 3.27 -3.18
N ALA A 66 -3.10 2.25 -2.44
CA ALA A 66 -2.13 2.40 -1.38
C ALA A 66 -1.26 1.15 -1.26
N ILE A 67 -0.02 1.35 -0.82
CA ILE A 67 0.91 0.26 -0.54
C ILE A 67 1.37 0.41 0.91
N LEU A 68 1.32 -0.68 1.66
CA LEU A 68 1.85 -0.76 3.03
C LEU A 68 3.03 -1.71 3.04
N VAL A 69 4.24 -1.18 3.25
CA VAL A 69 5.47 -1.96 3.30
C VAL A 69 5.71 -2.39 4.74
N CYS A 70 5.77 -3.69 4.95
CA CYS A 70 5.87 -4.33 6.26
C CYS A 70 7.31 -4.74 6.62
N ASN A 71 7.47 -5.30 7.82
CA ASN A 71 8.72 -5.85 8.35
C ASN A 71 9.84 -4.82 8.49
N LYS A 72 9.50 -3.56 8.70
CA LYS A 72 10.49 -2.49 8.90
C LYS A 72 11.48 -2.40 7.73
N ARG A 73 11.03 -2.71 6.51
CA ARG A 73 11.86 -2.60 5.32
C ARG A 73 12.18 -1.14 5.03
N ALA A 74 13.43 -0.88 4.64
CA ALA A 74 13.83 0.45 4.17
C ALA A 74 13.16 0.72 2.82
N ILE A 75 12.61 1.93 2.66
CA ILE A 75 11.96 2.33 1.42
C ILE A 75 12.90 3.23 0.63
N PRO A 76 13.32 2.84 -0.58
CA PRO A 76 14.21 3.66 -1.40
C PRO A 76 13.56 4.99 -1.81
N SER A 77 14.37 6.04 -1.92
CA SER A 77 13.87 7.36 -2.30
C SER A 77 13.24 7.37 -3.69
N ASP A 78 13.72 6.56 -4.63
CA ASP A 78 13.15 6.47 -5.98
C ASP A 78 11.76 5.82 -5.96
N MET A 79 11.49 4.94 -5.01
CA MET A 79 10.16 4.36 -4.81
C MET A 79 9.17 5.42 -4.31
N ILE A 80 9.61 6.26 -3.37
CA ILE A 80 8.78 7.36 -2.84
C ILE A 80 8.46 8.36 -3.96
N GLU A 81 9.48 8.72 -4.75
CA GLU A 81 9.30 9.64 -5.87
C GLU A 81 8.31 9.10 -6.88
N ALA A 82 8.46 7.84 -7.27
CA ALA A 82 7.53 7.20 -8.21
C ALA A 82 6.11 7.16 -7.66
N ALA A 83 5.95 6.88 -6.37
CA ALA A 83 4.64 6.84 -5.71
C ALA A 83 3.98 8.22 -5.73
N ASN A 84 4.72 9.28 -5.43
CA ASN A 84 4.22 10.65 -5.50
C ASN A 84 3.79 11.02 -6.93
N ASP A 85 4.59 10.62 -7.92
CA ASP A 85 4.32 10.95 -9.33
C ASP A 85 3.10 10.23 -9.90
N ASN A 86 2.74 9.08 -9.30
CA ASN A 86 1.65 8.24 -9.81
C ASN A 86 0.42 8.19 -8.88
N ASP A 87 0.36 9.05 -7.89
CA ASP A 87 -0.74 9.12 -6.92
C ASP A 87 -1.03 7.79 -6.22
N VAL A 88 0.02 7.04 -5.91
CA VAL A 88 -0.08 5.83 -5.10
C VAL A 88 0.42 6.18 -3.70
N ALA A 89 -0.44 6.10 -2.69
CA ALA A 89 -0.06 6.42 -1.32
C ALA A 89 0.83 5.31 -0.76
N LEU A 90 1.96 5.67 -0.18
CA LEU A 90 2.96 4.72 0.31
C LEU A 90 3.13 4.87 1.82
N PHE A 91 3.00 3.76 2.52
CA PHE A 91 3.09 3.69 3.97
C PHE A 91 4.09 2.62 4.38
N LYS A 92 4.60 2.72 5.60
CA LYS A 92 5.50 1.71 6.17
C LYS A 92 5.09 1.37 7.60
N THR A 93 5.48 0.17 8.03
CA THR A 93 5.25 -0.31 9.38
C THR A 93 6.30 -1.36 9.76
N ALA A 94 6.55 -1.49 11.06
CA ALA A 94 7.36 -2.58 11.59
C ALA A 94 6.56 -3.89 11.76
N GLU A 95 5.25 -3.82 11.61
CA GLU A 95 4.38 -5.01 11.72
C GLU A 95 4.70 -6.03 10.63
N THR A 96 4.39 -7.30 10.92
CA THR A 96 4.45 -8.34 9.89
C THR A 96 3.27 -8.17 8.95
N GLN A 97 3.34 -8.81 7.78
CA GLN A 97 2.23 -8.81 6.83
C GLN A 97 0.97 -9.42 7.44
N PHE A 98 1.11 -10.44 8.29
CA PHE A 98 -0.02 -11.05 8.96
C PHE A 98 -0.73 -10.06 9.89
N GLU A 99 0.04 -9.37 10.74
CA GLU A 99 -0.49 -8.38 11.67
C GLU A 99 -1.18 -7.23 10.92
N ALA A 100 -0.50 -6.70 9.91
CA ALA A 100 -1.03 -5.60 9.10
C ALA A 100 -2.30 -6.01 8.36
N SER A 101 -2.31 -7.20 7.77
CA SER A 101 -3.48 -7.71 7.04
C SER A 101 -4.69 -7.86 7.96
N ALA A 102 -4.48 -8.42 9.15
CA ALA A 102 -5.57 -8.58 10.13
C ALA A 102 -6.14 -7.22 10.55
N LYS A 103 -5.27 -6.25 10.83
CA LYS A 103 -5.66 -4.93 11.29
C LYS A 103 -6.42 -4.15 10.22
N VAL A 104 -5.93 -4.18 8.98
CA VAL A 104 -6.58 -3.53 7.85
C VAL A 104 -7.92 -4.20 7.53
N ALA A 105 -7.96 -5.53 7.50
CA ALA A 105 -9.20 -6.27 7.24
C ALA A 105 -10.26 -5.97 8.29
N LYS A 106 -9.87 -5.92 9.56
CA LYS A 106 -10.79 -5.58 10.65
C LYS A 106 -11.38 -4.18 10.46
N LYS A 107 -10.56 -3.21 10.06
CA LYS A 107 -11.01 -1.85 9.81
C LYS A 107 -11.99 -1.80 8.65
N MET A 108 -11.73 -2.55 7.57
CA MET A 108 -12.58 -2.59 6.38
C MET A 108 -13.94 -3.24 6.66
N LEU A 109 -13.95 -4.28 7.50
CA LEU A 109 -15.18 -5.03 7.80
C LEU A 109 -16.01 -4.42 8.91
N GLY A 110 -15.40 -3.62 9.72
CA GLY A 110 -15.99 -3.14 10.92
C GLY A 110 -16.37 -1.80 11.11
#